data_7e815ecfab0c14b81e1a72804bbd6176
#
_entry.id   7e815ecfab0c14b81e1a72804bbd6176
#
_cell.length_a   1.000
_cell.length_b   1.000
_cell.length_c   1.000
_cell.angle_alpha   90.00
_cell.angle_beta   90.00
_cell.angle_gamma   90.00
#
_symmetry.space_group_name_H-M   'P 1'
#
loop_
_entity.id
_entity.type
_entity.pdbx_description
1 polymer ?
#
loop_
_entity_poly.entity_id
_entity_poly.type
_entity_poly.pdbx_seq_one_letter_code
_entity_poly.pdbx_strand_id
1 'polypeptide(L)'
;MYLRKFFLLIAVSLTVLSLQNSWSQKAIAKGLKEITPEKIKTHINYLASDALLGRDTPSPGQDSAASYITKAFVQYGLAPVNGSYLAPVPLITTSLGDDNQLEVTVRGVTKNLNIKTDFIPFETSSSGSIEGNVVFAGYGITAPELGYNDYFGIDAKGKIVLILTHAPREKDTTKIFNKYKSLAYKVKNAITHGCTGVLVMTDPLNHMILSPKGFPWPTLYKNFPKEAVALTLKDTAQKKIPLVHVGKELMNILFGSVDSLKSLETLIDNELKPRSKEYTGITIKLRVNTIENRLKTSNVVGYIAGSDPKLKDELVVVGAHYDHVGFMKQHKEGERYIFNGADDNASGTSGLLAVAEAFSKSKVKPKRSVLFIAFTAEEKGLYGSQAYVQNPLFTLSNTVAMLNMDMIGRGNPDTLHLEAGALSPDLTAIAQKENADIGFRIQVDGTEFLDRSDQSSFYHKNIPFIMFFAGLHPDYHTVRDLPETIDTLKASKIARLVLKTAWTVANDDKHYKLIESK
;
A
#
# COMPACT_ATOMS: atom_id res chain seq x y z
N MET A 1 -44.57 -30.30 -27.89
CA MET A 1 -43.22 -30.85 -28.16
C MET A 1 -42.09 -29.94 -27.65
N TYR A 2 -42.24 -28.63 -27.72
CA TYR A 2 -41.22 -27.66 -27.26
C TYR A 2 -41.04 -27.61 -25.72
N LEU A 3 -42.09 -27.70 -24.91
CA LEU A 3 -41.98 -27.67 -23.44
C LEU A 3 -41.19 -28.85 -22.87
N ARG A 4 -41.33 -30.05 -23.41
CA ARG A 4 -40.58 -31.24 -22.97
C ARG A 4 -39.06 -31.13 -23.26
N LYS A 5 -38.68 -30.50 -24.37
CA LYS A 5 -37.28 -30.26 -24.71
C LYS A 5 -36.65 -29.19 -23.81
N PHE A 6 -37.42 -28.19 -23.40
CA PHE A 6 -36.96 -27.14 -22.48
C PHE A 6 -36.72 -27.68 -21.06
N PHE A 7 -37.64 -28.51 -20.53
CA PHE A 7 -37.44 -29.18 -19.23
C PHE A 7 -36.29 -30.19 -19.24
N LEU A 8 -36.05 -30.88 -20.36
CA LEU A 8 -34.92 -31.80 -20.48
C LEU A 8 -33.57 -31.07 -20.50
N LEU A 9 -33.46 -29.92 -21.16
CA LEU A 9 -32.29 -29.07 -21.18
C LEU A 9 -31.97 -28.48 -19.79
N ILE A 10 -32.98 -28.05 -19.04
CA ILE A 10 -32.82 -27.56 -17.67
C ILE A 10 -32.39 -28.71 -16.73
N ALA A 11 -32.99 -29.89 -16.85
CA ALA A 11 -32.61 -31.04 -16.05
C ALA A 11 -31.20 -31.54 -16.36
N VAL A 12 -30.76 -31.53 -17.61
CA VAL A 12 -29.39 -31.88 -18.01
C VAL A 12 -28.39 -30.83 -17.52
N SER A 13 -28.70 -29.55 -17.59
CA SER A 13 -27.83 -28.49 -17.09
C SER A 13 -27.71 -28.53 -15.57
N LEU A 14 -28.78 -28.82 -14.83
CA LEU A 14 -28.75 -28.99 -13.36
C LEU A 14 -27.98 -30.26 -12.95
N THR A 15 -28.08 -31.34 -13.70
CA THR A 15 -27.30 -32.58 -13.43
C THR A 15 -25.81 -32.39 -13.75
N VAL A 16 -25.45 -31.70 -14.81
CA VAL A 16 -24.06 -31.37 -15.15
C VAL A 16 -23.44 -30.44 -14.09
N LEU A 17 -24.16 -29.41 -13.65
CA LEU A 17 -23.74 -28.51 -12.57
C LEU A 17 -23.57 -29.26 -11.22
N SER A 18 -24.46 -30.19 -10.88
CA SER A 18 -24.36 -30.99 -9.66
C SER A 18 -23.21 -31.98 -9.69
N LEU A 19 -22.92 -32.58 -10.84
CA LEU A 19 -21.77 -33.46 -11.05
C LEU A 19 -20.45 -32.69 -10.98
N GLN A 20 -20.34 -31.51 -11.59
CA GLN A 20 -19.14 -30.68 -11.49
C GLN A 20 -18.85 -30.23 -10.05
N ASN A 21 -19.88 -29.82 -9.28
CA ASN A 21 -19.72 -29.49 -7.86
C ASN A 21 -19.25 -30.69 -7.03
N SER A 22 -19.77 -31.90 -7.28
CA SER A 22 -19.36 -33.09 -6.55
C SER A 22 -17.92 -33.52 -6.86
N TRP A 23 -17.44 -33.31 -8.09
CA TRP A 23 -16.05 -33.57 -8.49
C TRP A 23 -15.09 -32.55 -7.88
N SER A 24 -15.45 -31.26 -7.89
CA SER A 24 -14.67 -30.17 -7.29
C SER A 24 -14.44 -30.41 -5.79
N GLN A 25 -15.51 -30.72 -5.04
CA GLN A 25 -15.40 -31.00 -3.61
C GLN A 25 -14.59 -32.27 -3.30
N LYS A 26 -14.72 -33.34 -4.11
CA LYS A 26 -13.91 -34.54 -3.96
C LYS A 26 -12.41 -34.31 -4.22
N ALA A 27 -12.09 -33.38 -5.11
CA ALA A 27 -10.70 -33.01 -5.45
C ALA A 27 -9.96 -32.43 -4.23
N ILE A 28 -10.58 -31.51 -3.49
CA ILE A 28 -9.99 -30.85 -2.32
C ILE A 28 -10.31 -31.51 -0.98
N ALA A 29 -11.10 -32.60 -0.98
CA ALA A 29 -11.54 -33.26 0.27
C ALA A 29 -10.37 -33.70 1.19
N LYS A 30 -9.24 -34.11 0.60
CA LYS A 30 -8.03 -34.43 1.36
C LYS A 30 -7.40 -33.15 1.94
N GLY A 31 -7.28 -32.09 1.12
CA GLY A 31 -6.74 -30.80 1.56
C GLY A 31 -7.58 -30.16 2.68
N LEU A 32 -8.91 -30.20 2.58
CA LEU A 32 -9.80 -29.69 3.64
C LEU A 32 -9.54 -30.35 5.00
N LYS A 33 -9.12 -31.63 5.04
CA LYS A 33 -8.77 -32.32 6.28
C LYS A 33 -7.46 -31.84 6.89
N GLU A 34 -6.57 -31.27 6.08
CA GLU A 34 -5.31 -30.72 6.57
C GLU A 34 -5.49 -29.37 7.29
N ILE A 35 -6.58 -28.65 7.03
CA ILE A 35 -6.88 -27.37 7.70
C ILE A 35 -7.56 -27.67 9.04
N THR A 36 -6.77 -27.70 10.11
CA THR A 36 -7.27 -27.98 11.47
C THR A 36 -6.91 -26.83 12.43
N PRO A 37 -7.70 -26.65 13.51
CA PRO A 37 -7.39 -25.67 14.55
C PRO A 37 -5.99 -25.84 15.15
N GLU A 38 -5.52 -27.08 15.32
CA GLU A 38 -4.21 -27.41 15.90
C GLU A 38 -3.06 -26.97 15.00
N LYS A 39 -3.17 -27.16 13.67
CA LYS A 39 -2.17 -26.69 12.73
C LYS A 39 -2.13 -25.15 12.68
N ILE A 40 -3.29 -24.51 12.62
CA ILE A 40 -3.40 -23.05 12.72
C ILE A 40 -2.72 -22.55 13.99
N LYS A 41 -3.04 -23.16 15.15
CA LYS A 41 -2.42 -22.82 16.44
C LYS A 41 -0.90 -22.96 16.42
N THR A 42 -0.40 -24.04 15.80
CA THR A 42 1.04 -24.28 15.70
C THR A 42 1.75 -23.16 14.94
N HIS A 43 1.19 -22.72 13.82
CA HIS A 43 1.75 -21.60 13.04
C HIS A 43 1.67 -20.28 13.80
N ILE A 44 0.52 -19.97 14.43
CA ILE A 44 0.34 -18.76 15.23
C ILE A 44 1.34 -18.71 16.40
N ASN A 45 1.48 -19.82 17.14
CA ASN A 45 2.40 -19.89 18.28
C ASN A 45 3.85 -19.61 17.89
N TYR A 46 4.27 -20.00 16.69
CA TYR A 46 5.60 -19.66 16.19
C TYR A 46 5.67 -18.19 15.73
N LEU A 47 4.77 -17.78 14.83
CA LEU A 47 4.80 -16.46 14.19
C LEU A 47 4.58 -15.32 15.20
N ALA A 48 3.74 -15.53 16.20
CA ALA A 48 3.47 -14.56 17.26
C ALA A 48 4.25 -14.83 18.56
N SER A 49 5.36 -15.63 18.50
CA SER A 49 6.20 -15.85 19.67
C SER A 49 7.02 -14.62 20.04
N ASP A 50 7.34 -14.48 21.32
CA ASP A 50 8.22 -13.42 21.82
C ASP A 50 9.61 -13.45 21.16
N ALA A 51 10.06 -14.64 20.72
CA ALA A 51 11.35 -14.81 20.03
C ALA A 51 11.45 -14.02 18.72
N LEU A 52 10.33 -13.72 18.08
CA LEU A 52 10.28 -12.94 16.85
C LEU A 52 10.16 -11.42 17.08
N LEU A 53 10.09 -10.97 18.33
CA LEU A 53 10.06 -9.56 18.73
C LEU A 53 9.07 -8.72 17.90
N GLY A 54 7.89 -9.29 17.61
CA GLY A 54 6.84 -8.62 16.85
C GLY A 54 7.13 -8.41 15.37
N ARG A 55 8.10 -9.12 14.80
CA ARG A 55 8.33 -9.23 13.33
C ARG A 55 8.38 -7.90 12.56
N ASP A 56 8.88 -6.82 13.20
CA ASP A 56 8.96 -5.50 12.53
C ASP A 56 9.80 -5.55 11.25
N THR A 57 9.41 -4.81 10.24
CA THR A 57 10.14 -4.72 8.97
C THR A 57 11.08 -3.51 8.93
N PRO A 58 12.39 -3.70 8.71
CA PRO A 58 13.14 -4.96 8.69
C PRO A 58 13.63 -5.33 10.10
N SER A 59 13.63 -6.61 10.43
CA SER A 59 14.23 -7.10 11.68
C SER A 59 14.64 -8.57 11.57
N PRO A 60 15.52 -9.07 12.49
CA PRO A 60 15.84 -10.49 12.57
C PRO A 60 14.60 -11.37 12.86
N GLY A 61 13.60 -10.84 13.60
CA GLY A 61 12.34 -11.54 13.85
C GLY A 61 11.52 -11.72 12.57
N GLN A 62 11.47 -10.70 11.73
CA GLN A 62 10.83 -10.77 10.42
C GLN A 62 11.57 -11.74 9.48
N ASP A 63 12.91 -11.73 9.45
CA ASP A 63 13.71 -12.69 8.67
C ASP A 63 13.45 -14.13 9.11
N SER A 64 13.27 -14.36 10.43
CA SER A 64 12.94 -15.66 10.98
C SER A 64 11.54 -16.13 10.55
N ALA A 65 10.56 -15.22 10.53
CA ALA A 65 9.22 -15.51 10.02
C ALA A 65 9.25 -15.85 8.52
N ALA A 66 9.98 -15.06 7.70
CA ALA A 66 10.16 -15.35 6.27
C ALA A 66 10.81 -16.72 6.03
N SER A 67 11.82 -17.06 6.83
CA SER A 67 12.47 -18.39 6.77
C SER A 67 11.52 -19.53 7.15
N TYR A 68 10.69 -19.32 8.16
CA TYR A 68 9.66 -20.30 8.57
C TYR A 68 8.65 -20.55 7.45
N ILE A 69 8.10 -19.51 6.86
CA ILE A 69 7.14 -19.60 5.76
C ILE A 69 7.78 -20.27 4.54
N THR A 70 9.02 -19.89 4.20
CA THR A 70 9.76 -20.53 3.11
C THR A 70 9.91 -22.03 3.33
N LYS A 71 10.32 -22.45 4.53
CA LYS A 71 10.45 -23.88 4.87
C LYS A 71 9.12 -24.63 4.75
N ALA A 72 8.02 -24.01 5.17
CA ALA A 72 6.68 -24.57 5.02
C ALA A 72 6.31 -24.75 3.53
N PHE A 73 6.53 -23.74 2.67
CA PHE A 73 6.26 -23.85 1.24
C PHE A 73 7.09 -24.95 0.57
N VAL A 74 8.38 -25.08 0.94
CA VAL A 74 9.25 -26.18 0.47
C VAL A 74 8.68 -27.53 0.92
N GLN A 75 8.32 -27.66 2.19
CA GLN A 75 7.77 -28.90 2.77
C GLN A 75 6.45 -29.30 2.12
N TYR A 76 5.63 -28.35 1.75
CA TYR A 76 4.36 -28.59 1.05
C TYR A 76 4.58 -28.91 -0.44
N GLY A 77 5.77 -28.74 -0.97
CA GLY A 77 6.10 -29.01 -2.38
C GLY A 77 5.59 -27.95 -3.34
N LEU A 78 5.41 -26.71 -2.88
CA LEU A 78 5.16 -25.56 -3.77
C LEU A 78 6.40 -25.30 -4.62
N ALA A 79 6.20 -24.84 -5.84
CA ALA A 79 7.32 -24.43 -6.68
C ALA A 79 7.80 -23.01 -6.31
N PRO A 80 9.12 -22.76 -6.36
CA PRO A 80 9.65 -21.40 -6.29
C PRO A 80 9.33 -20.64 -7.59
N VAL A 81 9.28 -19.31 -7.53
CA VAL A 81 9.13 -18.46 -8.72
C VAL A 81 10.52 -17.97 -9.14
N ASN A 82 10.86 -18.14 -10.41
CA ASN A 82 12.19 -17.79 -10.94
C ASN A 82 13.37 -18.37 -10.12
N GLY A 83 13.20 -19.56 -9.56
CA GLY A 83 14.21 -20.26 -8.77
C GLY A 83 14.32 -19.78 -7.30
N SER A 84 13.45 -18.89 -6.82
CA SER A 84 13.47 -18.37 -5.46
C SER A 84 12.09 -18.38 -4.81
N TYR A 85 12.04 -18.62 -3.50
CA TYR A 85 10.85 -18.39 -2.67
C TYR A 85 10.82 -16.96 -2.12
N LEU A 86 11.89 -16.19 -2.29
CA LEU A 86 11.99 -14.80 -1.81
C LEU A 86 11.90 -13.87 -3.01
N ALA A 87 10.91 -12.99 -3.00
CA ALA A 87 10.75 -11.89 -3.94
C ALA A 87 11.18 -10.59 -3.25
N PRO A 88 12.37 -10.03 -3.57
CA PRO A 88 12.88 -8.86 -2.89
C PRO A 88 11.95 -7.65 -2.99
N VAL A 89 11.76 -6.95 -1.88
CA VAL A 89 11.04 -5.68 -1.81
C VAL A 89 12.06 -4.55 -1.64
N PRO A 90 12.18 -3.64 -2.61
CA PRO A 90 13.25 -2.64 -2.63
C PRO A 90 12.94 -1.47 -1.68
N LEU A 91 13.00 -1.72 -0.38
CA LEU A 91 12.85 -0.68 0.62
C LEU A 91 14.13 0.14 0.77
N ILE A 92 13.95 1.44 0.96
CA ILE A 92 15.01 2.37 1.30
C ILE A 92 14.61 3.21 2.51
N THR A 93 15.59 3.57 3.32
CA THR A 93 15.47 4.70 4.23
C THR A 93 16.27 5.87 3.70
N THR A 94 15.77 7.08 3.94
CA THR A 94 16.47 8.31 3.55
C THR A 94 16.89 9.05 4.79
N SER A 95 18.16 9.44 4.87
CA SER A 95 18.69 10.34 5.89
C SER A 95 19.23 11.62 5.26
N LEU A 96 19.28 12.68 6.05
CA LEU A 96 19.87 13.94 5.60
C LEU A 96 21.39 13.84 5.68
N GLY A 97 22.06 14.08 4.56
CA GLY A 97 23.51 14.22 4.49
C GLY A 97 23.96 15.63 4.87
N ASP A 98 25.28 15.83 4.87
CA ASP A 98 25.89 17.13 5.05
C ASP A 98 25.82 17.97 3.75
N ASP A 99 26.24 19.24 3.81
CA ASP A 99 26.33 20.16 2.64
C ASP A 99 25.01 20.48 1.93
N ASN A 100 23.90 20.55 2.66
CA ASN A 100 22.68 21.14 2.11
C ASN A 100 22.77 22.66 2.13
N GLN A 101 22.59 23.30 0.96
CA GLN A 101 22.79 24.74 0.78
C GLN A 101 21.65 25.33 -0.06
N LEU A 102 21.24 26.53 0.30
CA LEU A 102 20.31 27.34 -0.48
C LEU A 102 20.82 28.78 -0.51
N GLU A 103 21.19 29.25 -1.69
CA GLU A 103 21.67 30.60 -1.94
C GLU A 103 20.68 31.32 -2.83
N VAL A 104 20.42 32.58 -2.53
CA VAL A 104 19.57 33.46 -3.33
C VAL A 104 20.36 34.66 -3.74
N THR A 105 20.50 34.88 -5.03
CA THR A 105 21.16 36.06 -5.59
C THR A 105 20.13 37.01 -6.16
N VAL A 106 20.10 38.23 -5.66
CA VAL A 106 19.21 39.32 -6.13
C VAL A 106 20.09 40.46 -6.65
N ARG A 107 19.99 40.76 -7.92
CA ARG A 107 20.76 41.85 -8.57
C ARG A 107 22.28 41.78 -8.26
N GLY A 108 22.84 40.58 -8.28
CA GLY A 108 24.25 40.33 -8.00
C GLY A 108 24.65 40.24 -6.52
N VAL A 109 23.73 40.45 -5.59
CA VAL A 109 23.98 40.27 -4.17
C VAL A 109 23.48 38.89 -3.72
N THR A 110 24.38 38.04 -3.24
CA THR A 110 24.06 36.67 -2.78
C THR A 110 23.82 36.64 -1.28
N LYS A 111 22.77 35.97 -0.88
CA LYS A 111 22.42 35.63 0.50
C LYS A 111 22.34 34.12 0.69
N ASN A 112 23.05 33.61 1.70
CA ASN A 112 22.93 32.22 2.12
C ASN A 112 21.75 32.07 3.09
N LEU A 113 20.91 31.08 2.85
CA LEU A 113 19.78 30.72 3.70
C LEU A 113 20.18 29.52 4.59
N ASN A 114 19.70 29.53 5.84
CA ASN A 114 20.09 28.54 6.84
C ASN A 114 19.14 27.36 6.82
N ILE A 115 19.72 26.15 6.82
CA ILE A 115 18.93 24.94 6.99
C ILE A 115 18.20 24.95 8.34
N LYS A 116 16.99 24.39 8.40
CA LYS A 116 16.08 24.34 9.54
C LYS A 116 15.29 25.63 9.76
N THR A 117 15.90 26.81 9.68
CA THR A 117 15.24 28.10 9.90
C THR A 117 14.63 28.67 8.62
N ASP A 118 15.35 28.57 7.50
CA ASP A 118 14.96 29.18 6.25
C ASP A 118 14.57 28.15 5.19
N PHE A 119 15.12 26.95 5.25
CA PHE A 119 14.71 25.85 4.39
C PHE A 119 14.95 24.47 5.03
N ILE A 120 14.20 23.47 4.58
CA ILE A 120 14.37 22.05 4.95
C ILE A 120 14.09 21.20 3.70
N PRO A 121 15.00 20.27 3.32
CA PRO A 121 14.72 19.27 2.28
C PRO A 121 13.58 18.33 2.68
N PHE A 122 12.80 17.88 1.69
CA PHE A 122 11.87 16.77 1.87
C PHE A 122 12.60 15.42 1.71
N GLU A 123 12.06 14.38 2.33
CA GLU A 123 12.57 13.00 2.23
C GLU A 123 12.48 12.43 0.81
N THR A 124 11.54 12.95 0.03
CA THR A 124 11.35 12.57 -1.38
C THR A 124 12.22 13.36 -2.36
N SER A 125 13.01 14.32 -1.86
CA SER A 125 13.94 15.09 -2.69
C SER A 125 15.01 14.20 -3.32
N SER A 126 15.40 14.49 -4.57
CA SER A 126 16.66 13.95 -5.08
C SER A 126 17.85 14.69 -4.49
N SER A 127 18.96 13.98 -4.33
CA SER A 127 20.27 14.64 -4.15
C SER A 127 20.71 15.29 -5.47
N GLY A 128 21.42 16.40 -5.35
CA GLY A 128 21.98 17.11 -6.49
C GLY A 128 22.14 18.61 -6.25
N SER A 129 22.79 19.27 -7.19
CA SER A 129 22.92 20.73 -7.22
C SER A 129 22.26 21.26 -8.46
N ILE A 130 21.47 22.31 -8.29
CA ILE A 130 20.81 23.05 -9.38
C ILE A 130 21.03 24.56 -9.19
N GLU A 131 21.09 25.27 -10.28
CA GLU A 131 21.13 26.72 -10.28
C GLU A 131 20.23 27.25 -11.42
N GLY A 132 19.44 28.26 -11.14
CA GLY A 132 18.54 28.81 -12.15
C GLY A 132 17.65 29.93 -11.65
N ASN A 133 16.95 30.53 -12.61
CA ASN A 133 15.93 31.54 -12.33
C ASN A 133 14.73 30.92 -11.61
N VAL A 134 14.03 31.74 -10.85
CA VAL A 134 12.83 31.33 -10.10
C VAL A 134 11.57 31.73 -10.84
N VAL A 135 10.61 30.83 -10.87
CA VAL A 135 9.24 31.12 -11.29
C VAL A 135 8.28 30.80 -10.15
N PHE A 136 7.34 31.67 -9.87
CA PHE A 136 6.23 31.41 -8.98
C PHE A 136 5.07 30.84 -9.80
N ALA A 137 4.60 29.66 -9.48
CA ALA A 137 3.48 28.98 -10.14
C ALA A 137 2.34 28.72 -9.15
N GLY A 138 1.89 29.78 -8.44
CA GLY A 138 0.74 29.70 -7.55
C GLY A 138 0.77 28.47 -6.62
N TYR A 139 -0.25 27.65 -6.71
CA TYR A 139 -0.32 26.38 -5.95
C TYR A 139 0.33 25.18 -6.71
N GLY A 140 0.86 25.39 -7.93
CA GLY A 140 1.47 24.34 -8.75
C GLY A 140 0.47 23.39 -9.40
N ILE A 141 -0.74 23.83 -9.65
CA ILE A 141 -1.87 23.00 -10.09
C ILE A 141 -2.17 23.24 -11.57
N THR A 142 -2.43 22.15 -12.30
CA THR A 142 -3.03 22.11 -13.63
C THR A 142 -4.31 21.27 -13.56
N ALA A 143 -5.48 21.90 -13.63
CA ALA A 143 -6.79 21.31 -13.52
C ALA A 143 -7.66 21.73 -14.72
N PRO A 144 -7.52 21.11 -15.90
CA PRO A 144 -8.15 21.56 -17.15
C PRO A 144 -9.68 21.57 -17.06
N GLU A 145 -10.29 20.59 -16.38
CA GLU A 145 -11.74 20.48 -16.19
C GLU A 145 -12.31 21.62 -15.30
N LEU A 146 -11.46 22.26 -14.50
CA LEU A 146 -11.81 23.44 -13.71
C LEU A 146 -11.43 24.76 -14.40
N GLY A 147 -10.85 24.69 -15.60
CA GLY A 147 -10.32 25.84 -16.30
C GLY A 147 -9.14 26.53 -15.58
N TYR A 148 -8.43 25.79 -14.71
CA TYR A 148 -7.36 26.33 -13.86
C TYR A 148 -6.00 25.75 -14.22
N ASN A 149 -4.98 26.63 -14.41
CA ASN A 149 -3.61 26.20 -14.69
C ASN A 149 -2.60 27.24 -14.22
N ASP A 150 -1.90 26.94 -13.12
CA ASP A 150 -0.86 27.82 -12.56
C ASP A 150 0.39 27.98 -13.46
N TYR A 151 0.58 27.11 -14.44
CA TYR A 151 1.69 27.21 -15.39
C TYR A 151 1.33 27.99 -16.67
N PHE A 152 0.10 28.46 -16.76
CA PHE A 152 -0.30 29.26 -17.93
C PHE A 152 0.39 30.63 -17.93
N GLY A 153 0.99 30.99 -19.06
CA GLY A 153 1.64 32.29 -19.26
C GLY A 153 3.05 32.44 -18.67
N ILE A 154 3.63 31.38 -18.11
CA ILE A 154 5.04 31.35 -17.67
C ILE A 154 5.82 30.24 -18.37
N ASP A 155 7.12 30.49 -18.61
CA ASP A 155 8.05 29.45 -19.04
C ASP A 155 8.74 28.84 -17.80
N ALA A 156 8.34 27.63 -17.43
CA ALA A 156 8.91 26.92 -16.28
C ALA A 156 10.04 25.95 -16.65
N LYS A 157 10.26 25.71 -17.96
CA LYS A 157 11.24 24.73 -18.42
C LYS A 157 12.66 25.16 -18.06
N GLY A 158 13.39 24.24 -17.40
CA GLY A 158 14.77 24.49 -16.96
C GLY A 158 14.90 25.41 -15.76
N LYS A 159 13.79 25.87 -15.18
CA LYS A 159 13.77 26.80 -14.03
C LYS A 159 13.44 26.10 -12.73
N ILE A 160 13.65 26.78 -11.62
CA ILE A 160 13.27 26.37 -10.27
C ILE A 160 11.89 26.97 -9.99
N VAL A 161 10.91 26.12 -9.71
CA VAL A 161 9.55 26.56 -9.43
C VAL A 161 9.32 26.72 -7.93
N LEU A 162 8.71 27.84 -7.55
CA LEU A 162 8.14 28.06 -6.23
C LEU A 162 6.64 27.81 -6.27
N ILE A 163 6.14 26.96 -5.38
CA ILE A 163 4.71 26.65 -5.24
C ILE A 163 4.27 26.79 -3.78
N LEU A 164 2.99 27.06 -3.59
CA LEU A 164 2.36 27.11 -2.27
C LEU A 164 1.86 25.73 -1.84
N THR A 165 1.77 25.50 -0.51
CA THR A 165 1.05 24.36 0.06
C THR A 165 -0.45 24.44 -0.27
N HIS A 166 -1.21 23.35 -0.02
CA HIS A 166 -2.67 23.26 -0.24
C HIS A 166 -3.13 23.58 -1.68
N ALA A 167 -4.28 24.23 -1.82
CA ALA A 167 -4.93 24.53 -3.10
C ALA A 167 -5.77 25.80 -2.98
N PRO A 168 -6.21 26.40 -4.10
CA PRO A 168 -7.19 27.50 -4.04
C PRO A 168 -8.46 27.08 -3.28
N ARG A 169 -9.02 28.01 -2.53
CA ARG A 169 -10.26 27.78 -1.75
C ARG A 169 -10.16 26.58 -0.79
N GLU A 170 -9.04 26.40 -0.12
CA GLU A 170 -8.82 25.25 0.79
C GLU A 170 -9.92 25.13 1.86
N LYS A 171 -10.52 26.23 2.30
CA LYS A 171 -11.62 26.28 3.29
C LYS A 171 -13.01 26.06 2.69
N ASP A 172 -13.13 25.99 1.38
CA ASP A 172 -14.42 25.75 0.71
C ASP A 172 -14.90 24.31 0.98
N THR A 173 -16.19 24.18 1.25
CA THR A 173 -16.84 22.88 1.45
C THR A 173 -16.92 22.03 0.18
N THR A 174 -16.89 22.66 -1.00
CA THR A 174 -16.97 21.95 -2.30
C THR A 174 -15.75 21.08 -2.61
N LYS A 175 -14.59 21.42 -2.01
CA LYS A 175 -13.36 20.62 -2.12
C LYS A 175 -12.94 20.28 -3.58
N ILE A 176 -13.27 21.16 -4.55
CA ILE A 176 -13.08 20.90 -5.99
C ILE A 176 -11.61 20.64 -6.39
N PHE A 177 -10.64 21.13 -5.60
CA PHE A 177 -9.22 20.91 -5.85
C PHE A 177 -8.60 19.75 -5.05
N ASN A 178 -9.38 18.95 -4.33
CA ASN A 178 -8.85 17.92 -3.43
C ASN A 178 -7.87 16.96 -4.12
N LYS A 179 -8.17 16.51 -5.34
CA LYS A 179 -7.31 15.58 -6.09
C LYS A 179 -5.97 16.19 -6.56
N TYR A 180 -5.84 17.51 -6.49
CA TYR A 180 -4.65 18.24 -6.98
C TYR A 180 -3.74 18.77 -5.86
N LYS A 181 -4.20 18.79 -4.61
CA LYS A 181 -3.49 19.48 -3.50
C LYS A 181 -2.31 18.71 -2.93
N SER A 182 -2.17 17.42 -3.20
CA SER A 182 -1.07 16.62 -2.67
C SER A 182 0.28 17.09 -3.20
N LEU A 183 1.31 17.07 -2.33
CA LEU A 183 2.66 17.45 -2.74
C LEU A 183 3.17 16.57 -3.88
N ALA A 184 2.88 15.28 -3.84
CA ALA A 184 3.27 14.34 -4.89
C ALA A 184 2.70 14.73 -6.26
N TYR A 185 1.41 15.12 -6.32
CA TYR A 185 0.81 15.63 -7.55
C TYR A 185 1.54 16.88 -8.06
N LYS A 186 1.76 17.87 -7.18
CA LYS A 186 2.38 19.15 -7.55
C LYS A 186 3.82 19.01 -8.04
N VAL A 187 4.59 18.12 -7.40
CA VAL A 187 5.97 17.81 -7.84
C VAL A 187 5.96 17.10 -9.19
N LYS A 188 5.06 16.12 -9.38
CA LYS A 188 4.88 15.46 -10.68
C LYS A 188 4.49 16.47 -11.77
N ASN A 189 3.60 17.40 -11.46
CA ASN A 189 3.18 18.46 -12.38
C ASN A 189 4.35 19.40 -12.74
N ALA A 190 5.16 19.80 -11.76
CA ALA A 190 6.38 20.60 -12.01
C ALA A 190 7.37 19.87 -12.93
N ILE A 191 7.58 18.58 -12.71
CA ILE A 191 8.42 17.73 -13.58
C ILE A 191 7.86 17.68 -15.01
N THR A 192 6.54 17.57 -15.16
CA THR A 192 5.87 17.57 -16.47
C THR A 192 6.07 18.89 -17.21
N HIS A 193 6.09 20.01 -16.48
CA HIS A 193 6.41 21.35 -17.04
C HIS A 193 7.91 21.60 -17.21
N GLY A 194 8.77 20.59 -16.98
CA GLY A 194 10.21 20.65 -17.23
C GLY A 194 11.02 21.42 -16.18
N CYS A 195 10.47 21.64 -14.98
CA CYS A 195 11.20 22.26 -13.88
C CYS A 195 12.40 21.42 -13.44
N THR A 196 13.47 22.07 -12.98
CA THR A 196 14.69 21.43 -12.47
C THR A 196 14.70 21.25 -10.96
N GLY A 197 13.88 22.00 -10.22
CA GLY A 197 13.71 21.90 -8.77
C GLY A 197 12.41 22.54 -8.31
N VAL A 198 11.98 22.19 -7.10
CA VAL A 198 10.75 22.70 -6.50
C VAL A 198 11.05 23.27 -5.12
N LEU A 199 10.64 24.50 -4.91
CA LEU A 199 10.56 25.17 -3.62
C LEU A 199 9.10 25.18 -3.19
N VAL A 200 8.79 24.64 -2.02
CA VAL A 200 7.45 24.66 -1.44
C VAL A 200 7.41 25.72 -0.36
N MET A 201 6.41 26.56 -0.37
CA MET A 201 6.21 27.59 0.64
C MET A 201 4.86 27.40 1.30
N THR A 202 4.81 27.52 2.62
CA THR A 202 3.53 27.50 3.34
C THR A 202 2.68 28.66 2.91
N ASP A 203 1.43 28.41 2.54
CA ASP A 203 0.45 29.44 2.21
C ASP A 203 0.06 30.24 3.48
N PRO A 204 0.31 31.56 3.53
CA PRO A 204 0.02 32.34 4.72
C PRO A 204 -1.47 32.68 4.89
N LEU A 205 -2.31 32.44 3.91
CA LEU A 205 -3.76 32.66 4.01
C LEU A 205 -4.41 31.61 4.94
N ASN A 206 -3.89 30.38 4.94
CA ASN A 206 -4.42 29.26 5.70
C ASN A 206 -3.57 28.93 6.94
N HIS A 207 -2.33 29.44 7.02
CA HIS A 207 -1.40 29.12 8.10
C HIS A 207 -0.75 30.35 8.74
N MET A 208 -0.66 30.30 10.09
CA MET A 208 0.04 31.33 10.87
C MET A 208 1.53 31.07 11.00
N ILE A 209 1.95 29.79 10.97
CA ILE A 209 3.36 29.38 11.12
C ILE A 209 3.95 29.20 9.75
N LEU A 210 4.89 30.08 9.39
CA LEU A 210 5.53 30.15 8.08
C LEU A 210 6.98 29.63 8.07
N SER A 211 7.44 29.06 9.17
CA SER A 211 8.73 28.35 9.19
C SER A 211 8.66 27.09 8.33
N PRO A 212 9.74 26.71 7.66
CA PRO A 212 9.78 25.50 6.85
C PRO A 212 9.56 24.28 7.77
N LYS A 213 8.67 23.38 7.36
CA LYS A 213 8.43 22.13 8.07
C LYS A 213 9.23 20.98 7.44
N GLY A 214 9.19 20.85 6.11
CA GLY A 214 9.86 19.78 5.38
C GLY A 214 9.67 18.40 6.04
N PHE A 215 10.72 17.57 5.98
CA PHE A 215 10.77 16.34 6.77
C PHE A 215 11.49 16.60 8.11
N PRO A 216 11.02 16.04 9.24
CA PRO A 216 11.62 16.25 10.55
C PRO A 216 12.91 15.41 10.73
N TRP A 217 13.96 15.75 10.01
CA TRP A 217 15.23 15.03 10.02
C TRP A 217 15.81 14.90 11.43
N PRO A 218 16.14 13.68 11.91
CA PRO A 218 16.71 13.49 13.25
C PRO A 218 17.99 14.27 13.51
N THR A 219 18.78 14.51 12.46
CA THR A 219 20.02 15.32 12.54
C THR A 219 19.76 16.79 12.80
N LEU A 220 18.58 17.31 12.44
CA LEU A 220 18.19 18.71 12.67
C LEU A 220 17.43 18.92 13.99
N TYR A 221 16.85 17.87 14.56
CA TYR A 221 16.00 17.95 15.75
C TYR A 221 16.48 16.99 16.84
N LYS A 222 17.17 17.52 17.86
CA LYS A 222 17.79 16.73 18.93
C LYS A 222 16.83 15.84 19.72
N ASN A 223 15.55 16.24 19.82
CA ASN A 223 14.53 15.53 20.59
C ASN A 223 13.61 14.67 19.70
N PHE A 224 13.90 14.55 18.42
CA PHE A 224 13.15 13.68 17.54
C PHE A 224 13.70 12.25 17.65
N PRO A 225 12.86 11.22 17.72
CA PRO A 225 13.32 9.84 17.72
C PRO A 225 14.23 9.60 16.51
N LYS A 226 15.43 9.06 16.72
CA LYS A 226 16.37 8.73 15.62
C LYS A 226 15.76 7.74 14.62
N GLU A 227 14.66 7.13 14.98
CA GLU A 227 13.93 6.15 14.22
C GLU A 227 12.86 6.73 13.26
N ALA A 228 12.59 8.02 13.35
CA ALA A 228 11.73 8.69 12.37
C ALA A 228 12.49 8.86 11.04
N VAL A 229 12.83 7.74 10.42
CA VAL A 229 13.50 7.69 9.13
C VAL A 229 12.41 7.45 8.09
N ALA A 230 12.45 8.24 7.01
CA ALA A 230 11.54 8.04 5.89
C ALA A 230 11.80 6.67 5.25
N LEU A 231 10.87 5.74 5.45
CA LEU A 231 10.86 4.43 4.82
C LEU A 231 9.97 4.50 3.58
N THR A 232 10.48 4.13 2.44
CA THR A 232 9.72 4.13 1.18
C THR A 232 10.14 2.99 0.28
N LEU A 233 9.28 2.64 -0.69
CA LEU A 233 9.71 1.83 -1.82
C LEU A 233 10.66 2.64 -2.71
N LYS A 234 11.74 1.99 -3.14
CA LYS A 234 12.61 2.57 -4.15
C LYS A 234 11.91 2.55 -5.50
N ASP A 235 11.29 3.66 -5.87
CA ASP A 235 10.77 3.83 -7.21
C ASP A 235 11.88 4.31 -8.15
N THR A 236 12.31 3.44 -9.07
CA THR A 236 13.31 3.75 -10.09
C THR A 236 12.69 4.34 -11.35
N ALA A 237 11.38 4.27 -11.51
CA ALA A 237 10.67 4.77 -12.69
C ALA A 237 10.32 6.26 -12.57
N GLN A 238 10.19 6.79 -11.36
CA GLN A 238 9.81 8.17 -11.14
C GLN A 238 11.02 9.10 -11.13
N LYS A 239 11.05 10.06 -12.07
CA LYS A 239 12.04 11.14 -12.06
C LYS A 239 11.88 11.96 -10.77
N LYS A 240 12.97 12.06 -10.00
CA LYS A 240 13.04 12.93 -8.81
C LYS A 240 13.84 14.18 -9.14
N ILE A 241 13.47 15.30 -8.53
CA ILE A 241 14.18 16.58 -8.62
C ILE A 241 14.41 17.13 -7.21
N PRO A 242 15.39 18.05 -7.00
CA PRO A 242 15.56 18.71 -5.71
C PRO A 242 14.28 19.39 -5.23
N LEU A 243 13.89 19.11 -4.00
CA LEU A 243 12.63 19.52 -3.39
C LEU A 243 12.88 19.96 -1.95
N VAL A 244 12.59 21.24 -1.66
CA VAL A 244 12.78 21.81 -0.32
C VAL A 244 11.56 22.63 0.10
N HIS A 245 11.27 22.61 1.41
CA HIS A 245 10.35 23.56 2.02
C HIS A 245 11.11 24.83 2.38
N VAL A 246 10.60 25.99 2.01
CA VAL A 246 11.22 27.30 2.24
C VAL A 246 10.36 28.16 3.16
N GLY A 247 11.02 28.99 3.96
CA GLY A 247 10.38 29.80 5.00
C GLY A 247 10.24 31.28 4.65
N LYS A 248 9.98 32.06 5.72
CA LYS A 248 9.66 33.48 5.65
C LYS A 248 10.74 34.34 4.99
N GLU A 249 12.01 33.95 5.12
CA GLU A 249 13.11 34.75 4.56
C GLU A 249 13.01 34.81 3.02
N LEU A 250 12.82 33.67 2.35
CA LEU A 250 12.63 33.65 0.92
C LEU A 250 11.31 34.32 0.50
N MET A 251 10.27 34.19 1.32
CA MET A 251 8.99 34.88 1.10
C MET A 251 9.18 36.40 1.03
N ASN A 252 9.92 36.97 1.99
CA ASN A 252 10.20 38.41 2.02
C ASN A 252 11.01 38.86 0.80
N ILE A 253 12.00 38.07 0.35
CA ILE A 253 12.81 38.38 -0.82
C ILE A 253 11.95 38.43 -2.10
N LEU A 254 11.00 37.47 -2.26
CA LEU A 254 10.23 37.34 -3.50
C LEU A 254 8.96 38.21 -3.54
N PHE A 255 8.28 38.35 -2.38
CA PHE A 255 6.98 39.02 -2.32
C PHE A 255 7.01 40.33 -1.52
N GLY A 256 8.13 40.64 -0.88
CA GLY A 256 8.30 41.86 -0.04
C GLY A 256 7.72 41.68 1.37
N SER A 257 6.56 41.11 1.51
CA SER A 257 5.93 40.84 2.82
C SER A 257 4.98 39.66 2.81
N VAL A 258 4.62 39.17 4.00
CA VAL A 258 3.58 38.14 4.19
C VAL A 258 2.22 38.63 3.68
N ASP A 259 1.89 39.91 3.95
CA ASP A 259 0.59 40.47 3.56
C ASP A 259 0.45 40.63 2.04
N SER A 260 1.55 40.90 1.35
CA SER A 260 1.57 40.93 -0.13
C SER A 260 1.23 39.54 -0.70
N LEU A 261 1.79 38.47 -0.13
CA LEU A 261 1.47 37.11 -0.56
C LEU A 261 0.03 36.70 -0.20
N LYS A 262 -0.46 37.07 1.01
CA LYS A 262 -1.88 36.85 1.40
C LYS A 262 -2.84 37.54 0.43
N SER A 263 -2.54 38.78 0.05
CA SER A 263 -3.36 39.53 -0.91
C SER A 263 -3.39 38.81 -2.28
N LEU A 264 -2.24 38.30 -2.72
CA LEU A 264 -2.15 37.54 -3.96
C LEU A 264 -2.95 36.23 -3.90
N GLU A 265 -2.87 35.49 -2.80
CA GLU A 265 -3.66 34.28 -2.59
C GLU A 265 -5.17 34.57 -2.54
N THR A 266 -5.56 35.66 -1.88
CA THR A 266 -6.96 36.08 -1.84
C THR A 266 -7.50 36.37 -3.24
N LEU A 267 -6.70 36.98 -4.10
CA LEU A 267 -7.08 37.19 -5.51
C LEU A 267 -7.22 35.86 -6.28
N ILE A 268 -6.30 34.91 -6.05
CA ILE A 268 -6.40 33.57 -6.66
C ILE A 268 -7.69 32.87 -6.20
N ASP A 269 -8.00 32.90 -4.89
CA ASP A 269 -9.18 32.25 -4.30
C ASP A 269 -10.50 32.86 -4.82
N ASN A 270 -10.54 34.18 -4.96
CA ASN A 270 -11.74 34.89 -5.42
C ASN A 270 -12.01 34.67 -6.91
N GLU A 271 -10.98 34.79 -7.73
CA GLU A 271 -11.12 34.80 -9.18
C GLU A 271 -10.90 33.43 -9.84
N LEU A 272 -10.27 32.48 -9.14
CA LEU A 272 -9.78 31.20 -9.69
C LEU A 272 -8.94 31.38 -10.95
N LYS A 273 -8.10 32.41 -10.95
CA LYS A 273 -7.16 32.71 -12.04
C LYS A 273 -5.73 32.59 -11.54
N PRO A 274 -4.82 32.00 -12.33
CA PRO A 274 -3.42 31.92 -11.97
C PRO A 274 -2.83 33.35 -11.83
N ARG A 275 -1.94 33.48 -10.84
CA ARG A 275 -1.17 34.72 -10.59
C ARG A 275 0.32 34.43 -10.63
N SER A 276 0.71 33.57 -11.55
CA SER A 276 2.07 33.11 -11.72
C SER A 276 2.97 34.20 -12.26
N LYS A 277 4.26 34.15 -11.90
CA LYS A 277 5.21 35.24 -12.19
C LYS A 277 6.62 34.69 -12.37
N GLU A 278 7.32 35.18 -13.36
CA GLU A 278 8.75 35.00 -13.50
C GLU A 278 9.53 36.11 -12.76
N TYR A 279 10.60 35.71 -12.04
CA TYR A 279 11.46 36.65 -11.34
C TYR A 279 12.74 36.88 -12.15
N THR A 280 12.80 38.01 -12.85
CA THR A 280 14.02 38.44 -13.55
C THR A 280 15.04 38.99 -12.57
N GLY A 281 16.31 38.57 -12.67
CA GLY A 281 17.39 39.04 -11.80
C GLY A 281 17.41 38.39 -10.41
N ILE A 282 16.64 37.33 -10.22
CA ILE A 282 16.71 36.48 -9.02
C ILE A 282 17.13 35.07 -9.46
N THR A 283 18.26 34.61 -8.93
CA THR A 283 18.79 33.26 -9.17
C THR A 283 18.83 32.50 -7.85
N ILE A 284 18.51 31.23 -7.88
CA ILE A 284 18.67 30.33 -6.76
C ILE A 284 19.70 29.26 -7.12
N LYS A 285 20.63 29.02 -6.19
CA LYS A 285 21.49 27.84 -6.19
C LYS A 285 21.09 26.97 -5.02
N LEU A 286 20.63 25.77 -5.34
CA LEU A 286 20.16 24.79 -4.37
C LEU A 286 20.99 23.52 -4.46
N ARG A 287 21.55 23.10 -3.34
CA ARG A 287 22.19 21.81 -3.16
C ARG A 287 21.44 21.02 -2.10
N VAL A 288 20.94 19.85 -2.48
CA VAL A 288 20.35 18.88 -1.56
C VAL A 288 21.25 17.66 -1.53
N ASN A 289 21.53 17.19 -0.34
CA ASN A 289 22.26 15.95 -0.09
C ASN A 289 21.43 15.05 0.84
N THR A 290 20.91 13.97 0.28
CA THR A 290 20.21 12.91 1.00
C THR A 290 20.94 11.59 0.78
N ILE A 291 20.96 10.73 1.80
CA ILE A 291 21.64 9.43 1.77
C ILE A 291 20.57 8.35 1.79
N GLU A 292 20.50 7.56 0.72
CA GLU A 292 19.63 6.39 0.64
C GLU A 292 20.35 5.16 1.22
N ASN A 293 19.73 4.51 2.22
CA ASN A 293 20.18 3.23 2.74
C ASN A 293 19.19 2.14 2.29
N ARG A 294 19.69 1.14 1.59
CA ARG A 294 18.85 0.00 1.15
C ARG A 294 18.61 -0.95 2.29
N LEU A 295 17.38 -1.36 2.47
CA LEU A 295 16.97 -2.37 3.42
C LEU A 295 16.72 -3.70 2.72
N LYS A 296 17.04 -4.80 3.41
CA LYS A 296 16.78 -6.15 2.91
C LYS A 296 15.49 -6.63 3.51
N THR A 297 14.49 -6.85 2.67
CA THR A 297 13.26 -7.56 3.02
C THR A 297 12.68 -8.18 1.75
N SER A 298 11.77 -9.15 1.89
CA SER A 298 11.19 -9.88 0.75
C SER A 298 9.78 -10.32 1.06
N ASN A 299 8.91 -10.32 0.05
CA ASN A 299 7.73 -11.17 0.10
C ASN A 299 8.18 -12.64 0.01
N VAL A 300 7.46 -13.54 0.69
CA VAL A 300 7.69 -14.98 0.54
C VAL A 300 6.64 -15.53 -0.41
N VAL A 301 7.09 -16.21 -1.47
CA VAL A 301 6.24 -16.66 -2.57
C VAL A 301 6.40 -18.15 -2.83
N GLY A 302 5.31 -18.80 -3.16
CA GLY A 302 5.31 -20.18 -3.64
C GLY A 302 4.12 -20.40 -4.54
N TYR A 303 4.24 -21.25 -5.56
CA TYR A 303 3.13 -21.42 -6.47
C TYR A 303 2.85 -22.87 -6.85
N ILE A 304 1.63 -23.12 -7.29
CA ILE A 304 1.17 -24.37 -7.87
C ILE A 304 0.77 -24.10 -9.30
N ALA A 305 1.46 -24.74 -10.24
CA ALA A 305 1.19 -24.58 -11.67
C ALA A 305 -0.18 -25.16 -12.04
N GLY A 306 -0.95 -24.41 -12.82
CA GLY A 306 -2.19 -24.85 -13.40
C GLY A 306 -2.01 -26.02 -14.39
N SER A 307 -3.10 -26.75 -14.62
CA SER A 307 -3.09 -27.96 -15.49
C SER A 307 -3.81 -27.77 -16.83
N ASP A 308 -4.65 -26.76 -16.95
CA ASP A 308 -5.40 -26.52 -18.18
C ASP A 308 -4.54 -25.79 -19.23
N PRO A 309 -4.42 -26.28 -20.47
CA PRO A 309 -3.57 -25.65 -21.49
C PRO A 309 -3.92 -24.20 -21.82
N LYS A 310 -5.19 -23.79 -21.61
CA LYS A 310 -5.67 -22.44 -21.90
C LYS A 310 -5.60 -21.52 -20.67
N LEU A 311 -5.82 -22.08 -19.47
CA LEU A 311 -6.00 -21.31 -18.25
C LEU A 311 -4.76 -21.32 -17.33
N LYS A 312 -3.79 -22.19 -17.56
CA LYS A 312 -2.59 -22.36 -16.68
C LYS A 312 -1.75 -21.09 -16.52
N ASP A 313 -1.82 -20.19 -17.48
CA ASP A 313 -1.09 -18.91 -17.47
C ASP A 313 -1.89 -17.79 -16.74
N GLU A 314 -3.15 -18.06 -16.41
CA GLU A 314 -3.96 -17.21 -15.53
C GLU A 314 -3.67 -17.54 -14.06
N LEU A 315 -3.81 -16.55 -13.19
CA LEU A 315 -3.33 -16.62 -11.81
C LEU A 315 -4.41 -16.24 -10.80
N VAL A 316 -4.57 -17.07 -9.79
CA VAL A 316 -5.27 -16.73 -8.56
C VAL A 316 -4.22 -16.44 -7.49
N VAL A 317 -4.27 -15.28 -6.85
CA VAL A 317 -3.38 -14.92 -5.75
C VAL A 317 -4.11 -15.16 -4.42
N VAL A 318 -3.43 -15.82 -3.48
CA VAL A 318 -3.84 -15.95 -2.09
C VAL A 318 -2.78 -15.29 -1.23
N GLY A 319 -3.15 -14.31 -0.43
CA GLY A 319 -2.22 -13.46 0.30
C GLY A 319 -2.55 -13.28 1.78
N ALA A 320 -1.53 -12.92 2.56
CA ALA A 320 -1.57 -12.41 3.92
C ALA A 320 -0.25 -11.72 4.21
N HIS A 321 -0.21 -10.69 5.06
CA HIS A 321 1.08 -10.16 5.50
C HIS A 321 1.64 -10.92 6.70
N TYR A 322 2.98 -10.94 6.82
CA TYR A 322 3.65 -11.69 7.87
C TYR A 322 4.47 -10.85 8.83
N ASP A 323 4.66 -9.56 8.53
CA ASP A 323 5.27 -8.58 9.44
C ASP A 323 4.25 -8.07 10.48
N HIS A 324 4.75 -7.34 11.49
CA HIS A 324 3.94 -6.60 12.46
C HIS A 324 4.75 -5.43 13.02
N VAL A 325 4.26 -4.75 14.05
CA VAL A 325 4.78 -3.44 14.50
C VAL A 325 5.98 -3.51 15.46
N GLY A 326 6.45 -4.71 15.82
CA GLY A 326 7.70 -4.86 16.59
C GLY A 326 7.51 -4.82 18.11
N PHE A 327 8.30 -3.98 18.79
CA PHE A 327 8.29 -3.89 20.25
C PHE A 327 8.59 -2.47 20.75
N MET A 328 8.15 -2.16 21.97
CA MET A 328 8.47 -0.89 22.65
C MET A 328 9.91 -0.91 23.14
N LYS A 329 10.74 0.02 22.66
CA LYS A 329 12.14 0.13 23.07
C LYS A 329 12.29 0.67 24.49
N GLN A 330 11.34 1.46 24.96
CA GLN A 330 11.29 1.97 26.33
C GLN A 330 10.11 1.32 27.06
N HIS A 331 10.40 0.48 28.04
CA HIS A 331 9.44 -0.23 28.89
C HIS A 331 10.03 -0.40 30.29
N LYS A 332 9.15 -0.59 31.27
CA LYS A 332 9.58 -0.91 32.63
C LYS A 332 9.85 -2.40 32.75
N GLU A 333 10.76 -2.73 33.68
CA GLU A 333 11.03 -4.14 33.99
C GLU A 333 9.74 -4.86 34.43
N GLY A 334 9.48 -6.03 33.84
CA GLY A 334 8.28 -6.83 34.10
C GLY A 334 7.03 -6.44 33.29
N GLU A 335 7.06 -5.33 32.54
CA GLU A 335 5.96 -4.98 31.63
C GLU A 335 6.10 -5.73 30.29
N ARG A 336 4.98 -6.14 29.70
CA ARG A 336 4.97 -6.64 28.32
C ARG A 336 5.27 -5.48 27.39
N TYR A 337 6.17 -5.70 26.44
CA TYR A 337 6.64 -4.67 25.52
C TYR A 337 6.67 -5.12 24.06
N ILE A 338 6.39 -6.41 23.80
CA ILE A 338 6.36 -6.98 22.45
C ILE A 338 4.92 -6.94 21.93
N PHE A 339 4.75 -6.43 20.74
CA PHE A 339 3.52 -6.52 19.97
C PHE A 339 3.56 -7.83 19.19
N ASN A 340 2.99 -8.89 19.75
CA ASN A 340 3.11 -10.23 19.17
C ASN A 340 2.33 -10.38 17.85
N GLY A 341 1.26 -9.59 17.66
CA GLY A 341 0.47 -9.62 16.44
C GLY A 341 -0.09 -11.00 16.12
N ALA A 342 -0.80 -11.60 17.07
CA ALA A 342 -1.31 -12.96 16.91
C ALA A 342 -2.50 -13.00 15.96
N ASP A 343 -3.42 -12.04 16.07
CA ASP A 343 -4.46 -11.86 15.07
C ASP A 343 -3.94 -11.06 13.89
N ASP A 344 -3.22 -9.99 14.15
CA ASP A 344 -2.62 -9.09 13.17
C ASP A 344 -1.11 -9.37 12.98
N ASN A 345 -0.65 -10.12 11.98
CA ASN A 345 -1.46 -10.98 11.12
C ASN A 345 -0.87 -12.39 11.10
N ALA A 346 -0.45 -12.92 12.29
CA ALA A 346 -0.06 -14.32 12.35
C ALA A 346 -1.24 -15.25 12.04
N SER A 347 -2.48 -14.83 12.32
CA SER A 347 -3.70 -15.59 12.01
C SER A 347 -3.88 -15.75 10.50
N GLY A 348 -3.83 -14.66 9.73
CA GLY A 348 -3.95 -14.68 8.27
C GLY A 348 -2.79 -15.42 7.60
N THR A 349 -1.55 -15.19 8.07
CA THR A 349 -0.37 -15.93 7.56
C THR A 349 -0.50 -17.45 7.86
N SER A 350 -1.02 -17.84 9.03
CA SER A 350 -1.29 -19.24 9.34
C SER A 350 -2.38 -19.82 8.43
N GLY A 351 -3.41 -19.04 8.14
CA GLY A 351 -4.44 -19.38 7.15
C GLY A 351 -3.84 -19.60 5.75
N LEU A 352 -2.95 -18.70 5.31
CA LEU A 352 -2.22 -18.82 4.04
C LEU A 352 -1.44 -20.14 3.97
N LEU A 353 -0.68 -20.47 5.01
CA LEU A 353 0.09 -21.71 5.10
C LEU A 353 -0.81 -22.94 5.03
N ALA A 354 -1.93 -22.93 5.76
CA ALA A 354 -2.88 -24.04 5.77
C ALA A 354 -3.56 -24.21 4.40
N VAL A 355 -3.93 -23.12 3.72
CA VAL A 355 -4.50 -23.15 2.36
C VAL A 355 -3.46 -23.68 1.36
N ALA A 356 -2.20 -23.25 1.45
CA ALA A 356 -1.12 -23.71 0.59
C ALA A 356 -0.86 -25.22 0.75
N GLU A 357 -0.80 -25.71 2.00
CA GLU A 357 -0.70 -27.15 2.27
C GLU A 357 -1.89 -27.91 1.68
N ALA A 358 -3.10 -27.42 1.89
CA ALA A 358 -4.32 -28.05 1.41
C ALA A 358 -4.37 -28.15 -0.13
N PHE A 359 -3.96 -27.13 -0.84
CA PHE A 359 -3.82 -27.17 -2.29
C PHE A 359 -2.81 -28.23 -2.75
N SER A 360 -1.66 -28.34 -2.06
CA SER A 360 -0.63 -29.32 -2.40
C SER A 360 -1.10 -30.79 -2.19
N LYS A 361 -2.06 -31.01 -1.28
CA LYS A 361 -2.65 -32.34 -1.01
C LYS A 361 -3.85 -32.65 -1.88
N SER A 362 -4.26 -31.76 -2.77
CA SER A 362 -5.35 -32.01 -3.71
C SER A 362 -5.03 -33.13 -4.67
N LYS A 363 -6.00 -33.98 -4.99
CA LYS A 363 -5.82 -35.13 -5.88
C LYS A 363 -5.54 -34.73 -7.33
N VAL A 364 -5.98 -33.57 -7.73
CA VAL A 364 -5.82 -33.02 -9.07
C VAL A 364 -5.28 -31.59 -8.95
N LYS A 365 -4.54 -31.17 -9.97
CA LYS A 365 -4.08 -29.77 -10.06
C LYS A 365 -5.24 -28.86 -10.44
N PRO A 366 -5.27 -27.59 -9.96
CA PRO A 366 -6.23 -26.60 -10.43
C PRO A 366 -6.00 -26.32 -11.93
N LYS A 367 -7.02 -25.80 -12.61
CA LYS A 367 -6.90 -25.39 -14.02
C LYS A 367 -5.99 -24.17 -14.17
N ARG A 368 -6.23 -23.11 -13.38
CA ARG A 368 -5.36 -21.92 -13.27
C ARG A 368 -4.23 -22.16 -12.30
N SER A 369 -3.16 -21.44 -12.47
CA SER A 369 -2.08 -21.39 -11.47
C SER A 369 -2.55 -20.66 -10.21
N VAL A 370 -2.02 -21.07 -9.05
CA VAL A 370 -2.30 -20.42 -7.76
C VAL A 370 -0.98 -19.96 -7.15
N LEU A 371 -0.87 -18.68 -6.85
CA LEU A 371 0.28 -18.05 -6.22
C LEU A 371 -0.06 -17.71 -4.76
N PHE A 372 0.75 -18.20 -3.85
CA PHE A 372 0.69 -17.88 -2.43
C PHE A 372 1.75 -16.83 -2.13
N ILE A 373 1.33 -15.72 -1.51
CA ILE A 373 2.23 -14.61 -1.16
C ILE A 373 2.03 -14.26 0.32
N ALA A 374 3.12 -14.39 1.11
CA ALA A 374 3.20 -13.72 2.40
C ALA A 374 3.88 -12.37 2.17
N PHE A 375 3.15 -11.28 2.36
CA PHE A 375 3.63 -9.92 2.12
C PHE A 375 4.44 -9.42 3.30
N THR A 376 5.51 -8.67 3.02
CA THR A 376 6.31 -7.93 3.99
C THR A 376 5.91 -6.46 4.01
N ALA A 377 6.24 -5.76 5.09
CA ALA A 377 6.10 -4.31 5.20
C ALA A 377 4.68 -3.80 4.90
N GLU A 378 3.67 -4.57 5.26
CA GLU A 378 2.28 -4.12 5.21
C GLU A 378 2.08 -2.97 6.19
N GLU A 379 2.54 -3.14 7.44
CA GLU A 379 2.47 -2.21 8.56
C GLU A 379 3.27 -0.90 8.32
N LYS A 380 4.11 -0.89 7.31
CA LYS A 380 4.88 0.30 6.89
C LYS A 380 4.23 1.07 5.74
N GLY A 381 3.06 0.62 5.26
CA GLY A 381 2.30 1.23 4.18
C GLY A 381 2.16 0.34 2.95
N LEU A 382 1.85 -0.94 3.14
CA LEU A 382 1.54 -1.91 2.09
C LEU A 382 2.71 -2.14 1.09
N TYR A 383 3.96 -1.93 1.53
CA TYR A 383 5.09 -1.91 0.59
C TYR A 383 5.35 -3.24 -0.10
N GLY A 384 5.03 -4.36 0.57
CA GLY A 384 5.18 -5.68 -0.02
C GLY A 384 4.26 -5.91 -1.22
N SER A 385 2.98 -5.63 -1.06
CA SER A 385 1.99 -5.77 -2.13
C SER A 385 2.15 -4.71 -3.22
N GLN A 386 2.50 -3.46 -2.85
CA GLN A 386 2.84 -2.42 -3.83
C GLN A 386 4.03 -2.82 -4.70
N ALA A 387 5.11 -3.35 -4.10
CA ALA A 387 6.28 -3.82 -4.85
C ALA A 387 5.90 -4.95 -5.80
N TYR A 388 5.05 -5.88 -5.37
CA TYR A 388 4.56 -6.97 -6.22
C TYR A 388 3.79 -6.45 -7.44
N VAL A 389 2.82 -5.54 -7.26
CA VAL A 389 2.02 -5.06 -8.39
C VAL A 389 2.78 -4.07 -9.30
N GLN A 390 3.89 -3.49 -8.82
CA GLN A 390 4.79 -2.65 -9.63
C GLN A 390 5.75 -3.49 -10.46
N ASN A 391 6.26 -4.60 -9.90
CA ASN A 391 7.18 -5.52 -10.54
C ASN A 391 6.72 -6.96 -10.33
N PRO A 392 5.63 -7.37 -11.00
CA PRO A 392 4.99 -8.65 -10.74
C PRO A 392 5.83 -9.81 -11.26
N LEU A 393 5.80 -10.94 -10.53
CA LEU A 393 6.50 -12.17 -10.89
C LEU A 393 5.84 -12.90 -12.08
N PHE A 394 4.59 -12.61 -12.35
CA PHE A 394 3.81 -13.08 -13.49
C PHE A 394 3.14 -11.87 -14.15
N THR A 395 2.74 -11.96 -15.41
CA THR A 395 2.03 -10.89 -16.09
C THR A 395 0.79 -10.50 -15.29
N LEU A 396 0.74 -9.26 -14.80
CA LEU A 396 -0.27 -8.81 -13.84
C LEU A 396 -1.70 -8.91 -14.40
N SER A 397 -1.89 -8.65 -15.69
CA SER A 397 -3.18 -8.79 -16.38
C SER A 397 -3.71 -10.23 -16.43
N ASN A 398 -2.88 -11.23 -16.13
CA ASN A 398 -3.31 -12.61 -16.03
C ASN A 398 -3.81 -12.95 -14.62
N THR A 399 -3.72 -12.04 -13.65
CA THR A 399 -4.28 -12.24 -12.31
C THR A 399 -5.78 -12.04 -12.35
N VAL A 400 -6.54 -13.11 -12.18
CA VAL A 400 -8.02 -13.10 -12.27
C VAL A 400 -8.69 -12.75 -10.95
N ALA A 401 -8.00 -13.01 -9.82
CA ALA A 401 -8.49 -12.68 -8.48
C ALA A 401 -7.37 -12.64 -7.45
N MET A 402 -7.53 -11.82 -6.41
CA MET A 402 -6.72 -11.79 -5.20
C MET A 402 -7.59 -12.05 -3.97
N LEU A 403 -7.23 -13.04 -3.17
CA LEU A 403 -7.91 -13.42 -1.93
C LEU A 403 -6.97 -13.11 -0.77
N ASN A 404 -7.28 -12.08 0.02
CA ASN A 404 -6.49 -11.64 1.17
C ASN A 404 -7.06 -12.14 2.48
N MET A 405 -6.20 -12.56 3.39
CA MET A 405 -6.56 -12.91 4.77
C MET A 405 -5.84 -11.96 5.71
N ASP A 406 -6.62 -11.20 6.46
CA ASP A 406 -6.08 -10.29 7.46
C ASP A 406 -6.96 -10.30 8.71
N MET A 407 -6.35 -10.61 9.87
CA MET A 407 -7.03 -10.71 11.15
C MET A 407 -8.24 -11.65 11.13
N ILE A 408 -7.98 -12.97 11.04
CA ILE A 408 -9.05 -13.98 10.87
C ILE A 408 -9.36 -14.77 12.14
N GLY A 409 -8.75 -14.45 13.28
CA GLY A 409 -8.79 -15.25 14.50
C GLY A 409 -9.55 -14.65 15.68
N ARG A 410 -10.21 -13.49 15.55
CA ARG A 410 -10.90 -12.80 16.67
C ARG A 410 -12.35 -12.45 16.31
N GLY A 411 -12.99 -11.65 17.16
CA GLY A 411 -14.35 -11.17 16.97
C GLY A 411 -15.42 -12.25 17.19
N ASN A 412 -16.63 -12.03 16.66
CA ASN A 412 -17.74 -12.97 16.83
C ASN A 412 -17.45 -14.29 16.08
N PRO A 413 -17.54 -15.47 16.73
CA PRO A 413 -17.18 -16.76 16.13
C PRO A 413 -18.00 -17.15 14.91
N ASP A 414 -19.22 -16.63 14.77
CA ASP A 414 -20.16 -16.96 13.70
C ASP A 414 -20.22 -15.90 12.59
N THR A 415 -19.46 -14.80 12.71
CA THR A 415 -19.48 -13.69 11.75
C THR A 415 -18.16 -13.61 10.99
N LEU A 416 -18.25 -13.40 9.69
CA LEU A 416 -17.13 -13.12 8.79
C LEU A 416 -17.45 -11.88 7.96
N HIS A 417 -16.50 -10.97 7.85
CA HIS A 417 -16.56 -9.79 7.02
C HIS A 417 -15.86 -10.05 5.67
N LEU A 418 -16.51 -9.69 4.58
CA LEU A 418 -15.90 -9.57 3.26
C LEU A 418 -15.77 -8.07 2.96
N GLU A 419 -14.63 -7.52 3.35
CA GLU A 419 -14.35 -6.09 3.23
C GLU A 419 -14.32 -5.66 1.77
N ALA A 420 -15.04 -4.57 1.47
CA ALA A 420 -15.24 -4.06 0.12
C ALA A 420 -15.73 -5.11 -0.90
N GLY A 421 -16.35 -6.19 -0.41
CA GLY A 421 -16.82 -7.30 -1.25
C GLY A 421 -17.83 -6.90 -2.31
N ALA A 422 -18.55 -5.78 -2.10
CA ALA A 422 -19.46 -5.22 -3.11
C ALA A 422 -18.73 -4.77 -4.38
N LEU A 423 -17.43 -4.47 -4.33
CA LEU A 423 -16.62 -4.11 -5.50
C LEU A 423 -16.27 -5.32 -6.38
N SER A 424 -16.35 -6.54 -5.83
CA SER A 424 -16.11 -7.80 -6.54
C SER A 424 -17.29 -8.77 -6.38
N PRO A 425 -18.49 -8.43 -6.92
CA PRO A 425 -19.73 -9.13 -6.63
C PRO A 425 -19.72 -10.61 -7.04
N ASP A 426 -19.05 -10.94 -8.14
CA ASP A 426 -18.93 -12.32 -8.60
C ASP A 426 -18.11 -13.18 -7.62
N LEU A 427 -16.98 -12.65 -7.12
CA LEU A 427 -16.14 -13.34 -6.13
C LEU A 427 -16.87 -13.48 -4.79
N THR A 428 -17.58 -12.43 -4.37
CA THR A 428 -18.42 -12.42 -3.17
C THR A 428 -19.51 -13.49 -3.25
N ALA A 429 -20.19 -13.60 -4.39
CA ALA A 429 -21.21 -14.63 -4.62
C ALA A 429 -20.62 -16.06 -4.54
N ILE A 430 -19.39 -16.25 -5.06
CA ILE A 430 -18.67 -17.54 -4.91
C ILE A 430 -18.40 -17.83 -3.43
N ALA A 431 -17.82 -16.86 -2.68
CA ALA A 431 -17.54 -17.06 -1.26
C ALA A 431 -18.80 -17.35 -0.45
N GLN A 432 -19.91 -16.64 -0.70
CA GLN A 432 -21.21 -16.90 -0.07
C GLN A 432 -21.75 -18.29 -0.39
N LYS A 433 -21.61 -18.74 -1.63
CA LYS A 433 -22.02 -20.10 -2.03
C LYS A 433 -21.16 -21.17 -1.33
N GLU A 434 -19.85 -20.98 -1.31
CA GLU A 434 -18.91 -21.92 -0.67
C GLU A 434 -19.03 -21.94 0.86
N ASN A 435 -19.65 -20.91 1.44
CA ASN A 435 -19.91 -20.82 2.87
C ASN A 435 -21.08 -21.72 3.34
N ALA A 436 -21.86 -22.31 2.45
CA ALA A 436 -23.08 -23.03 2.79
C ALA A 436 -22.87 -24.15 3.83
N ASP A 437 -21.74 -24.85 3.79
CA ASP A 437 -21.35 -25.91 4.73
C ASP A 437 -20.32 -25.46 5.79
N ILE A 438 -19.81 -24.25 5.70
CA ILE A 438 -18.94 -23.61 6.72
C ILE A 438 -19.80 -22.90 7.77
N GLY A 439 -20.84 -22.17 7.33
CA GLY A 439 -21.91 -21.66 8.19
C GLY A 439 -21.66 -20.30 8.83
N PHE A 440 -20.79 -19.45 8.28
CA PHE A 440 -20.67 -18.06 8.74
C PHE A 440 -21.88 -17.20 8.34
N ARG A 441 -22.22 -16.27 9.21
CA ARG A 441 -22.99 -15.08 8.82
C ARG A 441 -22.04 -14.12 8.13
N ILE A 442 -22.05 -14.12 6.79
CA ILE A 442 -21.21 -13.23 6.00
C ILE A 442 -21.81 -11.83 6.00
N GLN A 443 -21.01 -10.84 6.36
CA GLN A 443 -21.27 -9.41 6.18
C GLN A 443 -20.42 -8.93 5.00
N VAL A 444 -21.09 -8.27 4.04
CA VAL A 444 -20.41 -7.64 2.92
C VAL A 444 -20.34 -6.15 3.24
N ASP A 445 -19.17 -5.72 3.68
CA ASP A 445 -18.97 -4.39 4.19
C ASP A 445 -18.67 -3.38 3.08
N GLY A 446 -18.68 -2.10 3.44
CA GLY A 446 -18.36 -0.99 2.54
C GLY A 446 -16.87 -0.92 2.20
N THR A 447 -16.39 0.29 1.90
CA THR A 447 -15.00 0.54 1.47
C THR A 447 -14.12 1.14 2.58
N GLU A 448 -14.55 1.05 3.83
CA GLU A 448 -13.84 1.68 4.96
C GLU A 448 -12.43 1.13 5.14
N PHE A 449 -12.25 -0.18 4.94
CA PHE A 449 -10.95 -0.86 5.06
C PHE A 449 -10.31 -1.19 3.70
N LEU A 450 -10.83 -0.62 2.60
CA LEU A 450 -10.32 -0.89 1.25
C LEU A 450 -8.81 -0.66 1.12
N ASP A 451 -8.32 0.46 1.65
CA ASP A 451 -6.92 0.88 1.55
C ASP A 451 -6.10 0.53 2.82
N ARG A 452 -6.56 -0.44 3.64
CA ARG A 452 -5.94 -0.77 4.91
C ARG A 452 -5.25 -2.13 4.96
N SER A 453 -5.23 -2.87 3.85
CA SER A 453 -4.47 -4.11 3.74
C SER A 453 -4.08 -4.39 2.28
N ASP A 454 -3.36 -5.47 2.04
CA ASP A 454 -2.66 -5.79 0.78
C ASP A 454 -3.55 -5.89 -0.47
N GLN A 455 -4.86 -6.18 -0.34
CA GLN A 455 -5.81 -6.16 -1.45
C GLN A 455 -5.88 -4.78 -2.14
N SER A 456 -5.62 -3.70 -1.41
CA SER A 456 -5.59 -2.33 -1.93
C SER A 456 -4.68 -2.20 -3.16
N SER A 457 -3.48 -2.75 -3.08
CA SER A 457 -2.52 -2.70 -4.18
C SER A 457 -3.05 -3.35 -5.46
N PHE A 458 -3.82 -4.42 -5.33
CA PHE A 458 -4.46 -5.12 -6.46
C PHE A 458 -5.69 -4.36 -6.97
N TYR A 459 -6.50 -3.82 -6.05
CA TYR A 459 -7.63 -2.96 -6.40
C TYR A 459 -7.20 -1.80 -7.31
N HIS A 460 -6.15 -1.07 -6.93
CA HIS A 460 -5.62 0.05 -7.71
C HIS A 460 -4.98 -0.35 -9.06
N LYS A 461 -4.86 -1.65 -9.31
CA LYS A 461 -4.49 -2.25 -10.61
C LYS A 461 -5.67 -2.88 -11.33
N ASN A 462 -6.89 -2.60 -10.88
CA ASN A 462 -8.13 -3.11 -11.46
C ASN A 462 -8.23 -4.65 -11.44
N ILE A 463 -7.70 -5.28 -10.37
CA ILE A 463 -7.78 -6.73 -10.15
C ILE A 463 -8.88 -7.01 -9.14
N PRO A 464 -9.87 -7.88 -9.45
CA PRO A 464 -10.89 -8.30 -8.51
C PRO A 464 -10.31 -8.97 -7.27
N PHE A 465 -10.90 -8.70 -6.10
CA PHE A 465 -10.37 -9.18 -4.83
C PHE A 465 -11.47 -9.50 -3.82
N ILE A 466 -11.11 -10.25 -2.78
CA ILE A 466 -11.84 -10.38 -1.52
C ILE A 466 -10.84 -10.26 -0.37
N MET A 467 -11.16 -9.48 0.64
CA MET A 467 -10.50 -9.51 1.94
C MET A 467 -11.39 -10.26 2.93
N PHE A 468 -10.87 -11.35 3.48
CA PHE A 468 -11.48 -12.10 4.57
C PHE A 468 -10.97 -11.54 5.89
N PHE A 469 -11.90 -11.03 6.71
CA PHE A 469 -11.60 -10.27 7.91
C PHE A 469 -12.56 -10.66 9.04
N ALA A 470 -12.07 -10.84 10.26
CA ALA A 470 -12.90 -11.23 11.39
C ALA A 470 -13.43 -10.06 12.22
N GLY A 471 -13.03 -8.83 11.87
CA GLY A 471 -13.38 -7.58 12.56
C GLY A 471 -12.28 -7.07 13.47
N LEU A 472 -12.29 -5.75 13.73
CA LEU A 472 -11.40 -5.13 14.71
C LEU A 472 -11.76 -5.56 16.13
N HIS A 473 -10.74 -5.58 16.99
CA HIS A 473 -10.89 -5.88 18.42
C HIS A 473 -10.05 -4.92 19.28
N PRO A 474 -10.35 -4.76 20.60
CA PRO A 474 -9.66 -3.77 21.46
C PRO A 474 -8.16 -4.02 21.67
N ASP A 475 -7.67 -5.20 21.31
CA ASP A 475 -6.24 -5.54 21.45
C ASP A 475 -5.43 -5.30 20.16
N TYR A 476 -6.07 -4.83 19.08
CA TYR A 476 -5.41 -4.47 17.82
C TYR A 476 -4.27 -3.47 18.07
N HIS A 477 -3.08 -3.73 17.54
CA HIS A 477 -1.85 -2.94 17.74
C HIS A 477 -1.51 -2.68 19.21
N THR A 478 -1.78 -3.67 20.08
CA THR A 478 -1.36 -3.65 21.49
C THR A 478 -0.57 -4.89 21.86
N VAL A 479 0.14 -4.83 22.99
CA VAL A 479 0.87 -5.98 23.55
C VAL A 479 -0.04 -7.12 24.05
N ARG A 480 -1.37 -6.99 23.89
CA ARG A 480 -2.37 -7.98 24.28
C ARG A 480 -2.90 -8.81 23.11
N ASP A 481 -2.46 -8.54 21.88
CA ASP A 481 -2.76 -9.41 20.73
C ASP A 481 -1.85 -10.64 20.77
N LEU A 482 -2.30 -11.65 21.53
CA LEU A 482 -1.51 -12.81 21.97
C LEU A 482 -2.04 -14.12 21.39
N PRO A 483 -1.17 -15.14 21.19
CA PRO A 483 -1.56 -16.44 20.65
C PRO A 483 -2.73 -17.12 21.41
N GLU A 484 -2.76 -17.00 22.73
CA GLU A 484 -3.82 -17.58 23.57
C GLU A 484 -5.18 -16.93 23.40
N THR A 485 -5.26 -15.76 22.78
CA THR A 485 -6.52 -15.04 22.56
C THR A 485 -7.20 -15.39 21.23
N ILE A 486 -6.55 -16.21 20.40
CA ILE A 486 -7.04 -16.54 19.05
C ILE A 486 -8.03 -17.69 19.06
N ASP A 487 -9.17 -17.49 18.43
CA ASP A 487 -10.11 -18.56 18.08
C ASP A 487 -9.60 -19.32 16.84
N THR A 488 -8.81 -20.36 17.10
CA THR A 488 -8.21 -21.17 16.04
C THR A 488 -9.23 -22.00 15.27
N LEU A 489 -10.40 -22.29 15.87
CA LEU A 489 -11.50 -22.95 15.18
C LEU A 489 -12.09 -22.00 14.12
N LYS A 490 -12.37 -20.74 14.49
CA LYS A 490 -12.83 -19.71 13.56
C LYS A 490 -11.81 -19.51 12.43
N ALA A 491 -10.53 -19.30 12.75
CA ALA A 491 -9.47 -19.13 11.77
C ALA A 491 -9.38 -20.32 10.80
N SER A 492 -9.50 -21.57 11.31
CA SER A 492 -9.51 -22.76 10.46
C SER A 492 -10.74 -22.83 9.56
N LYS A 493 -11.92 -22.43 10.03
CA LYS A 493 -13.14 -22.33 9.22
C LYS A 493 -13.00 -21.29 8.11
N ILE A 494 -12.41 -20.11 8.40
CA ILE A 494 -12.14 -19.09 7.39
C ILE A 494 -11.14 -19.60 6.35
N ALA A 495 -10.02 -20.21 6.76
CA ALA A 495 -9.05 -20.81 5.85
C ALA A 495 -9.68 -21.88 4.94
N ARG A 496 -10.61 -22.70 5.45
CA ARG A 496 -11.39 -23.65 4.64
C ARG A 496 -12.27 -22.93 3.60
N LEU A 497 -12.91 -21.84 3.98
CA LEU A 497 -13.70 -21.04 3.05
C LEU A 497 -12.82 -20.42 1.97
N VAL A 498 -11.64 -19.87 2.34
CA VAL A 498 -10.66 -19.33 1.38
C VAL A 498 -10.19 -20.43 0.43
N LEU A 499 -9.86 -21.63 0.93
CA LEU A 499 -9.50 -22.77 0.07
C LEU A 499 -10.62 -23.09 -0.94
N LYS A 500 -11.86 -23.19 -0.51
CA LYS A 500 -13.01 -23.52 -1.38
C LYS A 500 -13.26 -22.42 -2.42
N THR A 501 -13.19 -21.16 -1.99
CA THR A 501 -13.33 -19.99 -2.88
C THR A 501 -12.20 -19.97 -3.93
N ALA A 502 -10.94 -20.08 -3.48
CA ALA A 502 -9.77 -20.10 -4.35
C ALA A 502 -9.81 -21.28 -5.33
N TRP A 503 -10.25 -22.45 -4.87
CA TRP A 503 -10.39 -23.63 -5.72
C TRP A 503 -11.44 -23.45 -6.80
N THR A 504 -12.60 -22.88 -6.46
CA THR A 504 -13.67 -22.58 -7.41
C THR A 504 -13.18 -21.58 -8.46
N VAL A 505 -12.56 -20.48 -8.03
CA VAL A 505 -11.95 -19.46 -8.91
C VAL A 505 -10.86 -20.06 -9.80
N ALA A 506 -10.01 -20.94 -9.27
CA ALA A 506 -8.93 -21.58 -10.03
C ALA A 506 -9.43 -22.62 -11.06
N ASN A 507 -10.68 -23.09 -10.97
CA ASN A 507 -11.26 -24.10 -11.86
C ASN A 507 -12.43 -23.60 -12.73
N ASP A 508 -12.89 -22.39 -12.48
CA ASP A 508 -13.86 -21.67 -13.34
C ASP A 508 -13.13 -21.15 -14.60
N ASP A 509 -13.85 -20.93 -15.68
CA ASP A 509 -13.35 -20.31 -16.91
C ASP A 509 -13.74 -18.83 -17.06
N LYS A 510 -14.39 -18.27 -16.03
CA LYS A 510 -14.85 -16.88 -16.01
C LYS A 510 -13.74 -15.89 -15.65
N HIS A 511 -13.86 -14.69 -16.19
CA HIS A 511 -13.15 -13.52 -15.71
C HIS A 511 -14.11 -12.69 -14.86
N TYR A 512 -13.63 -12.27 -13.71
CA TYR A 512 -14.43 -11.54 -12.71
C TYR A 512 -14.32 -10.04 -12.94
N LYS A 513 -15.37 -9.31 -12.58
CA LYS A 513 -15.41 -7.86 -12.73
C LYS A 513 -15.15 -7.17 -11.41
N LEU A 514 -14.36 -6.11 -11.47
CA LEU A 514 -14.26 -5.12 -10.41
C LEU A 514 -15.22 -3.98 -10.74
N ILE A 515 -16.00 -3.54 -9.76
CA ILE A 515 -16.88 -2.37 -9.88
C ILE A 515 -16.15 -1.19 -9.23
N GLU A 516 -16.07 -0.06 -9.93
CA GLU A 516 -15.49 1.16 -9.35
C GLU A 516 -16.34 1.65 -8.17
N SER A 517 -15.71 2.06 -7.09
CA SER A 517 -16.39 2.75 -5.99
C SER A 517 -16.92 4.10 -6.51
N LYS A 518 -18.22 4.32 -6.34
CA LYS A 518 -18.86 5.59 -6.71
C LYS A 518 -18.45 6.73 -5.78
#